data_02a3f1ff1b57233d09d8fb23daae8817
#
_entry.id   02a3f1ff1b57233d09d8fb23daae8817
#
_cell.length_a   1.000
_cell.length_b   1.000
_cell.length_c   1.000
_cell.angle_alpha   90.00
_cell.angle_beta   90.00
_cell.angle_gamma   90.00
#
_symmetry.space_group_name_H-M   'P 1'
#
loop_
_entity.id
_entity.type
_entity.pdbx_description
1 polymer ?
#
loop_
_entity_poly.entity_id
_entity_poly.type
_entity_poly.pdbx_seq_one_letter_code
_entity_poly.pdbx_strand_id
1 'polypeptide(L)'
;MTVYLLNAFIYLCAAVIAVPLAKKLGLGSVLGYLIAGVIIGPLAGLVGSETATLQHFAEFGVVMMLFLVGLELEPRSLWSMRNRLLGLGGLQVGVTAALFSLAGLAFGLAWQVALVIGLLLSLSSTAIVLQTFSERGLSGTAGGRSAFSVLLFQDIAVILMLAVIPLLALPELMNGNASGHAEGHHEMSLVAGLDAWARALVVV
;
A
#
# COMPACT_ATOMS: atom_id res chain seq x y z
N MET A 1 6.06 5.70 -31.17
CA MET A 1 5.23 4.46 -31.16
C MET A 1 6.06 3.19 -31.09
N THR A 2 7.12 3.04 -31.84
CA THR A 2 7.99 1.83 -31.86
C THR A 2 8.61 1.50 -30.49
N VAL A 3 9.02 2.50 -29.71
CA VAL A 3 9.62 2.31 -28.37
C VAL A 3 8.63 1.72 -27.39
N TYR A 4 7.38 2.20 -27.36
CA TYR A 4 6.35 1.66 -26.48
C TYR A 4 5.99 0.20 -26.79
N LEU A 5 5.92 -0.13 -28.10
CA LEU A 5 5.68 -1.51 -28.52
C LEU A 5 6.85 -2.43 -28.17
N LEU A 6 8.09 -1.94 -28.30
CA LEU A 6 9.28 -2.70 -27.89
C LEU A 6 9.30 -2.96 -26.39
N ASN A 7 9.02 -1.92 -25.58
CA ASN A 7 8.95 -2.05 -24.12
C ASN A 7 7.83 -3.03 -23.70
N ALA A 8 6.64 -2.92 -24.30
CA ALA A 8 5.54 -3.85 -24.04
C ALA A 8 5.94 -5.31 -24.41
N PHE A 9 6.65 -5.49 -25.52
CA PHE A 9 7.15 -6.81 -25.93
C PHE A 9 8.15 -7.37 -24.92
N ILE A 10 9.09 -6.55 -24.44
CA ILE A 10 10.07 -6.95 -23.41
C ILE A 10 9.35 -7.36 -22.12
N TYR A 11 8.38 -6.58 -21.65
CA TYR A 11 7.61 -6.91 -20.45
C TYR A 11 6.83 -8.21 -20.61
N LEU A 12 6.17 -8.43 -21.76
CA LEU A 12 5.44 -9.65 -22.04
C LEU A 12 6.37 -10.87 -22.09
N CYS A 13 7.51 -10.77 -22.78
CA CYS A 13 8.49 -11.86 -22.82
C CYS A 13 9.03 -12.21 -21.43
N ALA A 14 9.38 -11.19 -20.64
CA ALA A 14 9.83 -11.38 -19.27
C ALA A 14 8.77 -12.05 -18.40
N ALA A 15 7.50 -11.62 -18.51
CA ALA A 15 6.39 -12.20 -17.79
C ALA A 15 6.15 -13.68 -18.16
N VAL A 16 6.14 -13.99 -19.46
CA VAL A 16 5.93 -15.36 -19.98
C VAL A 16 7.01 -16.32 -19.49
N ILE A 17 8.23 -15.86 -19.29
CA ILE A 17 9.34 -16.69 -18.80
C ILE A 17 9.34 -16.76 -17.28
N ALA A 18 9.23 -15.60 -16.60
CA ALA A 18 9.40 -15.52 -15.15
C ALA A 18 8.25 -16.14 -14.36
N VAL A 19 7.01 -16.00 -14.83
CA VAL A 19 5.83 -16.51 -14.10
C VAL A 19 5.81 -18.03 -14.00
N PRO A 20 5.99 -18.81 -15.09
CA PRO A 20 6.06 -20.25 -14.98
C PRO A 20 7.24 -20.73 -14.13
N LEU A 21 8.38 -20.04 -14.21
CA LEU A 21 9.55 -20.37 -13.41
C LEU A 21 9.29 -20.14 -11.92
N ALA A 22 8.71 -18.99 -11.56
CA ALA A 22 8.33 -18.67 -10.18
C ALA A 22 7.28 -19.65 -9.63
N LYS A 23 6.29 -20.04 -10.44
CA LYS A 23 5.30 -21.06 -10.07
C LYS A 23 5.94 -22.42 -9.80
N LYS A 24 6.90 -22.85 -10.64
CA LYS A 24 7.65 -24.11 -10.41
C LYS A 24 8.47 -24.07 -9.11
N LEU A 25 8.97 -22.90 -8.73
CA LEU A 25 9.70 -22.69 -7.47
C LEU A 25 8.77 -22.51 -6.25
N GLY A 26 7.44 -22.54 -6.44
CA GLY A 26 6.46 -22.35 -5.37
C GLY A 26 6.28 -20.91 -4.89
N LEU A 27 6.87 -19.92 -5.58
CA LEU A 27 6.86 -18.51 -5.19
C LEU A 27 5.56 -17.76 -5.56
N GLY A 28 4.74 -18.31 -6.47
CA GLY A 28 3.55 -17.64 -7.00
C GLY A 28 3.85 -16.68 -8.13
N SER A 29 2.81 -16.26 -8.87
CA SER A 29 2.98 -15.42 -10.07
C SER A 29 3.44 -14.01 -9.75
N VAL A 30 2.95 -13.42 -8.66
CA VAL A 30 3.26 -12.04 -8.28
C VAL A 30 4.75 -11.83 -8.03
N LEU A 31 5.38 -12.76 -7.28
CA LEU A 31 6.83 -12.71 -7.09
C LEU A 31 7.57 -12.90 -8.41
N GLY A 32 7.05 -13.73 -9.33
CA GLY A 32 7.58 -13.88 -10.67
C GLY A 32 7.63 -12.54 -11.43
N TYR A 33 6.56 -11.79 -11.41
CA TYR A 33 6.51 -10.44 -12.02
C TYR A 33 7.49 -9.47 -11.38
N LEU A 34 7.59 -9.46 -10.04
CA LEU A 34 8.51 -8.57 -9.32
C LEU A 34 9.98 -8.89 -9.66
N ILE A 35 10.36 -10.17 -9.65
CA ILE A 35 11.72 -10.60 -10.02
C ILE A 35 12.01 -10.23 -11.48
N ALA A 36 11.07 -10.47 -12.39
CA ALA A 36 11.21 -10.08 -13.78
C ALA A 36 11.44 -8.56 -13.92
N GLY A 37 10.63 -7.75 -13.22
CA GLY A 37 10.76 -6.29 -13.22
C GLY A 37 12.13 -5.83 -12.73
N VAL A 38 12.68 -6.42 -11.67
CA VAL A 38 14.02 -6.11 -11.15
C VAL A 38 15.11 -6.50 -12.17
N ILE A 39 14.95 -7.63 -12.86
CA ILE A 39 15.95 -8.09 -13.85
C ILE A 39 15.96 -7.16 -15.07
N ILE A 40 14.81 -6.84 -15.65
CA ILE A 40 14.74 -6.03 -16.88
C ILE A 40 14.92 -4.53 -16.64
N GLY A 41 14.57 -4.03 -15.44
CA GLY A 41 14.74 -2.64 -15.06
C GLY A 41 16.18 -2.36 -14.61
N PRO A 42 16.45 -2.35 -13.30
CA PRO A 42 17.75 -1.89 -12.76
C PRO A 42 18.94 -2.77 -13.13
N LEU A 43 18.75 -4.08 -13.34
CA LEU A 43 19.88 -4.99 -13.66
C LEU A 43 20.25 -4.97 -15.13
N ALA A 44 19.29 -5.09 -16.03
CA ALA A 44 19.53 -5.13 -17.48
C ALA A 44 19.49 -3.74 -18.15
N GLY A 45 18.92 -2.73 -17.50
CA GLY A 45 18.78 -1.39 -18.04
C GLY A 45 17.97 -1.31 -19.34
N LEU A 46 17.16 -2.35 -19.63
CA LEU A 46 16.39 -2.45 -20.87
C LEU A 46 15.19 -1.50 -20.88
N VAL A 47 14.71 -1.14 -19.71
CA VAL A 47 13.52 -0.29 -19.51
C VAL A 47 13.77 0.62 -18.29
N GLY A 48 13.49 1.90 -18.41
CA GLY A 48 13.73 2.79 -17.27
C GLY A 48 13.30 4.23 -17.45
N SER A 49 13.16 4.70 -18.69
CA SER A 49 12.86 6.11 -18.99
C SER A 49 11.37 6.48 -18.91
N GLU A 50 10.48 5.50 -18.82
CA GLU A 50 9.03 5.71 -18.92
C GLU A 50 8.25 5.15 -17.70
N THR A 51 8.92 5.03 -16.56
CA THR A 51 8.32 4.50 -15.32
C THR A 51 7.08 5.25 -14.88
N ALA A 52 7.05 6.58 -15.03
CA ALA A 52 5.90 7.41 -14.67
C ALA A 52 4.63 7.06 -15.48
N THR A 53 4.77 6.87 -16.80
CA THR A 53 3.62 6.50 -17.64
C THR A 53 3.10 5.10 -17.29
N LEU A 54 4.01 4.15 -17.04
CA LEU A 54 3.64 2.80 -16.63
C LEU A 54 2.97 2.79 -15.25
N GLN A 55 3.43 3.65 -14.33
CA GLN A 55 2.84 3.78 -13.01
C GLN A 55 1.38 4.23 -13.10
N HIS A 56 1.05 5.24 -13.90
CA HIS A 56 -0.34 5.68 -14.09
C HIS A 56 -1.24 4.55 -14.64
N PHE A 57 -0.75 3.76 -15.60
CA PHE A 57 -1.50 2.60 -16.08
C PHE A 57 -1.68 1.54 -15.00
N ALA A 58 -0.65 1.28 -14.19
CA ALA A 58 -0.72 0.32 -13.09
C ALA A 58 -1.70 0.79 -12.01
N GLU A 59 -1.68 2.07 -11.65
CA GLU A 59 -2.64 2.68 -10.70
C GLU A 59 -4.08 2.51 -11.17
N PHE A 60 -4.36 2.76 -12.45
CA PHE A 60 -5.68 2.50 -13.02
C PHE A 60 -6.07 1.02 -12.93
N GLY A 61 -5.14 0.11 -13.21
CA GLY A 61 -5.35 -1.33 -13.06
C GLY A 61 -5.69 -1.73 -11.62
N VAL A 62 -5.00 -1.15 -10.63
CA VAL A 62 -5.27 -1.38 -9.20
C VAL A 62 -6.67 -0.86 -8.83
N VAL A 63 -7.05 0.33 -9.28
CA VAL A 63 -8.40 0.89 -9.03
C VAL A 63 -9.48 -0.02 -9.60
N MET A 64 -9.30 -0.51 -10.84
CA MET A 64 -10.24 -1.46 -11.46
C MET A 64 -10.32 -2.79 -10.71
N MET A 65 -9.18 -3.31 -10.26
CA MET A 65 -9.14 -4.54 -9.43
C MET A 65 -9.89 -4.34 -8.12
N LEU A 66 -9.63 -3.25 -7.41
CA LEU A 66 -10.32 -2.94 -6.15
C LEU A 66 -11.83 -2.73 -6.37
N PHE A 67 -12.22 -2.12 -7.48
CA PHE A 67 -13.63 -1.98 -7.85
C PHE A 67 -14.31 -3.34 -8.04
N LEU A 68 -13.67 -4.27 -8.76
CA LEU A 68 -14.20 -5.64 -8.94
C LEU A 68 -14.32 -6.37 -7.60
N VAL A 69 -13.30 -6.28 -6.74
CA VAL A 69 -13.35 -6.84 -5.37
C VAL A 69 -14.50 -6.21 -4.59
N GLY A 70 -14.70 -4.90 -4.71
CA GLY A 70 -15.82 -4.20 -4.06
C GLY A 70 -17.19 -4.67 -4.53
N LEU A 71 -17.35 -5.00 -5.81
CA LEU A 71 -18.59 -5.55 -6.37
C LEU A 71 -18.91 -6.97 -5.88
N GLU A 72 -17.90 -7.77 -5.61
CA GLU A 72 -18.06 -9.14 -5.07
C GLU A 72 -18.42 -9.14 -3.58
N LEU A 73 -18.28 -8.00 -2.89
CA LEU A 73 -18.57 -7.89 -1.47
C LEU A 73 -20.07 -7.75 -1.21
N GLU A 74 -20.68 -8.80 -0.66
CA GLU A 74 -22.04 -8.74 -0.16
C GLU A 74 -22.11 -8.05 1.23
N PRO A 75 -22.86 -6.94 1.39
CA PRO A 75 -22.96 -6.22 2.67
C PRO A 75 -23.46 -7.11 3.83
N ARG A 76 -24.33 -8.08 3.53
CA ARG A 76 -24.84 -9.04 4.54
C ARG A 76 -23.73 -9.98 5.04
N SER A 77 -22.87 -10.43 4.14
CA SER A 77 -21.72 -11.27 4.47
C SER A 77 -20.72 -10.50 5.34
N LEU A 78 -20.43 -9.24 5.02
CA LEU A 78 -19.59 -8.35 5.81
C LEU A 78 -20.13 -8.19 7.23
N TRP A 79 -21.43 -7.94 7.38
CA TRP A 79 -22.06 -7.78 8.69
C TRP A 79 -21.97 -9.04 9.54
N SER A 80 -22.13 -10.21 8.91
CA SER A 80 -21.99 -11.51 9.61
C SER A 80 -20.55 -11.75 10.11
N MET A 81 -19.55 -11.19 9.42
CA MET A 81 -18.12 -11.34 9.73
C MET A 81 -17.56 -10.24 10.64
N ARG A 82 -18.38 -9.27 11.09
CA ARG A 82 -17.93 -8.10 11.86
C ARG A 82 -17.06 -8.44 13.08
N ASN A 83 -17.38 -9.51 13.80
CA ASN A 83 -16.60 -9.93 14.96
C ASN A 83 -15.21 -10.46 14.60
N ARG A 84 -15.08 -11.13 13.45
CA ARG A 84 -13.78 -11.55 12.92
C ARG A 84 -13.00 -10.36 12.36
N LEU A 85 -13.68 -9.49 11.66
CA LEU A 85 -13.11 -8.29 11.06
C LEU A 85 -12.51 -7.37 12.13
N LEU A 86 -13.29 -7.02 13.17
CA LEU A 86 -12.83 -6.17 14.27
C LEU A 86 -11.87 -6.92 15.19
N GLY A 87 -12.15 -8.19 15.52
CA GLY A 87 -11.31 -8.97 16.43
C GLY A 87 -9.97 -9.35 15.82
N LEU A 88 -9.97 -10.06 14.70
CA LEU A 88 -8.72 -10.52 14.07
C LEU A 88 -7.97 -9.36 13.38
N GLY A 89 -8.69 -8.52 12.63
CA GLY A 89 -8.09 -7.39 11.93
C GLY A 89 -7.56 -6.33 12.90
N GLY A 90 -8.37 -5.93 13.88
CA GLY A 90 -7.95 -4.95 14.88
C GLY A 90 -6.80 -5.46 15.75
N LEU A 91 -6.84 -6.74 16.17
CA LEU A 91 -5.75 -7.34 16.93
C LEU A 91 -4.46 -7.42 16.09
N GLN A 92 -4.54 -7.85 14.84
CA GLN A 92 -3.38 -7.94 13.95
C GLN A 92 -2.75 -6.55 13.73
N VAL A 93 -3.53 -5.56 13.33
CA VAL A 93 -3.02 -4.20 13.10
C VAL A 93 -2.47 -3.61 14.40
N GLY A 94 -3.20 -3.71 15.52
CA GLY A 94 -2.78 -3.17 16.81
C GLY A 94 -1.51 -3.80 17.34
N VAL A 95 -1.41 -5.12 17.34
CA VAL A 95 -0.22 -5.83 17.84
C VAL A 95 0.99 -5.57 16.93
N THR A 96 0.79 -5.63 15.61
CA THR A 96 1.90 -5.41 14.66
C THR A 96 2.39 -3.96 14.72
N ALA A 97 1.48 -2.99 14.74
CA ALA A 97 1.83 -1.58 14.88
C ALA A 97 2.56 -1.32 16.21
N ALA A 98 2.09 -1.88 17.33
CA ALA A 98 2.73 -1.72 18.62
C ALA A 98 4.15 -2.32 18.63
N LEU A 99 4.35 -3.53 18.09
CA LEU A 99 5.65 -4.18 18.03
C LEU A 99 6.66 -3.36 17.24
N PHE A 100 6.29 -2.90 16.03
CA PHE A 100 7.19 -2.10 15.20
C PHE A 100 7.41 -0.70 15.77
N SER A 101 6.40 -0.09 16.41
CA SER A 101 6.57 1.19 17.10
C SER A 101 7.53 1.07 18.28
N LEU A 102 7.41 0.02 19.10
CA LEU A 102 8.33 -0.25 20.20
C LEU A 102 9.76 -0.51 19.70
N ALA A 103 9.90 -1.26 18.62
CA ALA A 103 11.20 -1.46 17.98
C ALA A 103 11.79 -0.11 17.49
N GLY A 104 10.99 0.74 16.84
CA GLY A 104 11.42 2.07 16.42
C GLY A 104 11.89 2.94 17.59
N LEU A 105 11.15 2.93 18.71
CA LEU A 105 11.56 3.61 19.95
C LEU A 105 12.88 3.06 20.51
N ALA A 106 13.08 1.74 20.47
CA ALA A 106 14.32 1.11 20.90
C ALA A 106 15.54 1.53 20.04
N PHE A 107 15.32 1.85 18.76
CA PHE A 107 16.33 2.43 17.86
C PHE A 107 16.51 3.95 18.05
N GLY A 108 15.81 4.58 19.00
CA GLY A 108 15.95 6.01 19.30
C GLY A 108 15.16 6.94 18.39
N LEU A 109 14.19 6.42 17.64
CA LEU A 109 13.30 7.26 16.83
C LEU A 109 12.33 8.05 17.70
N ALA A 110 11.95 9.26 17.28
CA ALA A 110 10.87 10.01 17.91
C ALA A 110 9.58 9.19 17.93
N TRP A 111 8.78 9.29 18.98
CA TRP A 111 7.59 8.46 19.16
C TRP A 111 6.57 8.59 18.02
N GLN A 112 6.43 9.80 17.44
CA GLN A 112 5.56 10.07 16.30
C GLN A 112 6.01 9.27 15.07
N VAL A 113 7.32 9.32 14.77
CA VAL A 113 7.92 8.61 13.63
C VAL A 113 7.82 7.10 13.84
N ALA A 114 8.13 6.61 15.05
CA ALA A 114 8.02 5.20 15.40
C ALA A 114 6.58 4.69 15.26
N LEU A 115 5.58 5.48 15.68
CA LEU A 115 4.17 5.14 15.54
C LEU A 115 3.74 5.07 14.06
N VAL A 116 4.12 6.07 13.26
CA VAL A 116 3.80 6.07 11.82
C VAL A 116 4.42 4.86 11.12
N ILE A 117 5.69 4.56 11.38
CA ILE A 117 6.36 3.37 10.83
C ILE A 117 5.62 2.09 11.27
N GLY A 118 5.25 1.98 12.54
CA GLY A 118 4.50 0.84 13.06
C GLY A 118 3.15 0.64 12.36
N LEU A 119 2.40 1.73 12.15
CA LEU A 119 1.13 1.70 11.41
C LEU A 119 1.34 1.28 9.96
N LEU A 120 2.31 1.86 9.25
CA LEU A 120 2.62 1.51 7.86
C LEU A 120 3.03 0.04 7.71
N LEU A 121 3.89 -0.47 8.59
CA LEU A 121 4.34 -1.86 8.54
C LEU A 121 3.27 -2.86 9.00
N SER A 122 2.18 -2.42 9.61
CA SER A 122 1.05 -3.27 9.96
C SER A 122 0.14 -3.60 8.78
N LEU A 123 0.24 -2.84 7.68
CA LEU A 123 -0.56 -3.04 6.48
C LEU A 123 0.03 -4.13 5.58
N SER A 124 -0.83 -4.86 4.91
CA SER A 124 -0.49 -5.91 3.95
C SER A 124 -1.05 -5.57 2.57
N SER A 125 -0.48 -6.15 1.52
CA SER A 125 -1.01 -5.99 0.17
C SER A 125 -2.20 -6.92 -0.07
N THR A 126 -3.40 -6.37 -0.11
CA THR A 126 -4.65 -7.08 -0.43
C THR A 126 -4.55 -7.77 -1.79
N ALA A 127 -4.02 -7.09 -2.80
CA ALA A 127 -3.87 -7.63 -4.15
C ALA A 127 -2.98 -8.88 -4.20
N ILE A 128 -1.81 -8.84 -3.56
CA ILE A 128 -0.86 -9.96 -3.55
C ILE A 128 -1.45 -11.18 -2.82
N VAL A 129 -2.10 -10.95 -1.68
CA VAL A 129 -2.68 -12.03 -0.88
C VAL A 129 -3.85 -12.68 -1.61
N LEU A 130 -4.80 -11.90 -2.15
CA LEU A 130 -5.95 -12.43 -2.88
C LEU A 130 -5.53 -13.20 -4.13
N GLN A 131 -4.58 -12.66 -4.91
CA GLN A 131 -4.03 -13.35 -6.08
C GLN A 131 -3.38 -14.68 -5.69
N THR A 132 -2.57 -14.70 -4.63
CA THR A 132 -1.92 -15.92 -4.16
C THR A 132 -2.94 -16.96 -3.66
N PHE A 133 -3.99 -16.53 -2.98
CA PHE A 133 -5.06 -17.41 -2.51
C PHE A 133 -5.87 -17.99 -3.66
N SER A 134 -6.16 -17.18 -4.68
CA SER A 134 -6.82 -17.64 -5.91
C SER A 134 -5.98 -18.70 -6.62
N GLU A 135 -4.69 -18.45 -6.80
CA GLU A 135 -3.78 -19.39 -7.45
C GLU A 135 -3.63 -20.73 -6.71
N ARG A 136 -3.73 -20.70 -5.37
CA ARG A 136 -3.60 -21.89 -4.53
C ARG A 136 -4.93 -22.54 -4.17
N GLY A 137 -6.07 -21.99 -4.63
CA GLY A 137 -7.40 -22.49 -4.31
C GLY A 137 -7.77 -22.33 -2.83
N LEU A 138 -7.17 -21.38 -2.12
CA LEU A 138 -7.36 -21.17 -0.67
C LEU A 138 -8.49 -20.19 -0.34
N SER A 139 -9.01 -19.44 -1.31
CA SER A 139 -10.01 -18.37 -1.11
C SER A 139 -11.27 -18.86 -0.38
N GLY A 140 -11.75 -20.08 -0.66
CA GLY A 140 -12.94 -20.68 -0.03
C GLY A 140 -12.71 -21.32 1.36
N THR A 141 -11.46 -21.44 1.81
CA THR A 141 -11.12 -22.07 3.08
C THR A 141 -11.46 -21.18 4.28
N ALA A 142 -11.52 -21.78 5.49
CA ALA A 142 -11.72 -21.01 6.73
C ALA A 142 -10.57 -20.02 6.96
N GLY A 143 -9.33 -20.41 6.65
CA GLY A 143 -8.15 -19.54 6.72
C GLY A 143 -8.23 -18.40 5.72
N GLY A 144 -8.62 -18.69 4.46
CA GLY A 144 -8.79 -17.68 3.42
C GLY A 144 -9.81 -16.60 3.79
N ARG A 145 -10.97 -17.03 4.33
CA ARG A 145 -12.00 -16.09 4.82
C ARG A 145 -11.52 -15.24 6.00
N SER A 146 -10.74 -15.83 6.91
CA SER A 146 -10.18 -15.08 8.05
C SER A 146 -9.14 -14.06 7.59
N ALA A 147 -8.24 -14.45 6.70
CA ALA A 147 -7.26 -13.54 6.10
C ALA A 147 -7.94 -12.42 5.32
N PHE A 148 -8.97 -12.73 4.53
CA PHE A 148 -9.76 -11.73 3.83
C PHE A 148 -10.40 -10.71 4.79
N SER A 149 -10.92 -11.17 5.95
CA SER A 149 -11.45 -10.27 6.97
C SER A 149 -10.39 -9.32 7.53
N VAL A 150 -9.15 -9.80 7.72
CA VAL A 150 -8.03 -8.96 8.17
C VAL A 150 -7.66 -7.91 7.13
N LEU A 151 -7.53 -8.30 5.86
CA LEU A 151 -7.22 -7.39 4.75
C LEU A 151 -8.27 -6.29 4.62
N LEU A 152 -9.54 -6.67 4.67
CA LEU A 152 -10.65 -5.73 4.59
C LEU A 152 -10.65 -4.75 5.78
N PHE A 153 -10.30 -5.22 6.99
CA PHE A 153 -10.11 -4.33 8.13
C PHE A 153 -8.99 -3.33 7.89
N GLN A 154 -7.86 -3.78 7.32
CA GLN A 154 -6.73 -2.91 7.00
C GLN A 154 -7.11 -1.83 5.97
N ASP A 155 -7.88 -2.20 4.94
CA ASP A 155 -8.35 -1.27 3.90
C ASP A 155 -9.28 -0.17 4.49
N ILE A 156 -10.06 -0.50 5.51
CA ILE A 156 -10.85 0.49 6.25
C ILE A 156 -9.97 1.30 7.21
N ALA A 157 -9.07 0.63 7.92
CA ALA A 157 -8.20 1.25 8.93
C ALA A 157 -7.22 2.25 8.30
N VAL A 158 -6.76 2.01 7.06
CA VAL A 158 -5.82 2.92 6.39
C VAL A 158 -6.41 4.32 6.20
N ILE A 159 -7.71 4.44 5.97
CA ILE A 159 -8.40 5.74 5.85
C ILE A 159 -8.25 6.53 7.15
N LEU A 160 -8.47 5.85 8.30
CA LEU A 160 -8.29 6.46 9.61
C LEU A 160 -6.82 6.80 9.90
N MET A 161 -5.89 5.92 9.49
CA MET A 161 -4.45 6.15 9.63
C MET A 161 -4.02 7.38 8.84
N LEU A 162 -4.47 7.53 7.59
CA LEU A 162 -4.18 8.69 6.76
C LEU A 162 -4.72 9.99 7.35
N ALA A 163 -5.85 9.96 8.04
CA ALA A 163 -6.39 11.12 8.75
C ALA A 163 -5.56 11.47 10.02
N VAL A 164 -4.96 10.47 10.67
CA VAL A 164 -4.18 10.67 11.91
C VAL A 164 -2.73 11.09 11.62
N ILE A 165 -2.11 10.65 10.53
CA ILE A 165 -0.72 10.96 10.20
C ILE A 165 -0.44 12.47 10.14
N PRO A 166 -1.23 13.32 9.47
CA PRO A 166 -1.01 14.77 9.47
C PRO A 166 -1.11 15.40 10.87
N LEU A 167 -1.98 14.87 11.74
CA LEU A 167 -2.11 15.34 13.13
C LEU A 167 -0.86 15.05 13.96
N LEU A 168 -0.17 13.94 13.68
CA LEU A 168 1.10 13.60 14.34
C LEU A 168 2.27 14.49 13.86
N ALA A 169 2.23 14.96 12.63
CA ALA A 169 3.25 15.83 12.04
C ALA A 169 3.13 17.30 12.46
N LEU A 170 1.95 17.76 12.89
CA LEU A 170 1.69 19.15 13.27
C LEU A 170 2.66 19.73 14.31
N PRO A 171 3.03 19.04 15.41
CA PRO A 171 3.97 19.58 16.41
C PRO A 171 5.36 19.88 15.84
N GLU A 172 5.86 19.05 14.91
CA GLU A 172 7.16 19.25 14.28
C GLU A 172 7.13 20.40 13.26
N LEU A 173 6.04 20.54 12.51
CA LEU A 173 5.84 21.66 11.59
C LEU A 173 5.71 22.99 12.31
N MET A 174 5.12 23.02 13.52
CA MET A 174 5.04 24.22 14.34
C MET A 174 6.39 24.57 15.00
N ASN A 175 7.22 23.60 15.33
CA ASN A 175 8.54 23.80 15.95
C ASN A 175 9.66 23.98 14.91
N GLY A 176 9.48 23.54 13.68
CA GLY A 176 10.47 23.58 12.60
C GLY A 176 10.63 24.94 11.90
N ASN A 177 9.84 25.95 12.23
CA ASN A 177 9.91 27.29 11.63
C ASN A 177 11.04 28.18 12.16
N ALA A 178 12.03 27.62 12.87
CA ALA A 178 13.16 28.40 13.45
C ALA A 178 14.50 28.22 12.71
N SER A 179 14.66 27.41 11.68
CA SER A 179 15.92 27.37 10.93
C SER A 179 15.79 26.85 9.49
N GLY A 180 15.72 27.77 8.55
CA GLY A 180 16.47 27.84 7.30
C GLY A 180 16.10 26.92 6.15
N HIS A 181 15.67 27.54 5.17
CA HIS A 181 15.86 27.59 3.73
C HIS A 181 14.55 27.48 2.93
N ALA A 182 14.09 28.68 2.55
CA ALA A 182 13.10 28.89 1.50
C ALA A 182 13.78 28.59 0.15
N GLU A 183 13.33 27.54 -0.54
CA GLU A 183 13.37 27.50 -1.99
C GLU A 183 11.94 27.32 -2.50
N GLY A 184 11.57 28.25 -3.37
CA GLY A 184 10.20 28.60 -3.69
C GLY A 184 9.43 27.56 -4.46
N HIS A 185 8.28 27.24 -3.91
CA HIS A 185 7.10 26.99 -4.71
C HIS A 185 5.99 27.90 -4.19
N HIS A 186 5.67 28.92 -4.97
CA HIS A 186 4.48 29.74 -4.80
C HIS A 186 3.24 28.86 -5.05
N GLU A 187 2.86 28.08 -4.05
CA GLU A 187 1.47 27.63 -3.95
C GLU A 187 0.68 28.71 -3.24
N MET A 188 -0.30 29.29 -3.96
CA MET A 188 -1.26 30.25 -3.43
C MET A 188 -1.98 29.61 -2.24
N SER A 189 -1.53 29.89 -1.03
CA SER A 189 -2.13 29.34 0.19
C SER A 189 -3.45 30.03 0.51
N LEU A 190 -4.54 29.58 -0.11
CA LEU A 190 -5.92 29.91 0.31
C LEU A 190 -6.22 29.38 1.72
N VAL A 191 -5.31 28.60 2.30
CA VAL A 191 -5.48 27.88 3.58
C VAL A 191 -4.75 28.56 4.74
N ALA A 192 -4.03 29.67 4.51
CA ALA A 192 -3.22 30.34 5.56
C ALA A 192 -4.03 30.94 6.71
N GLY A 193 -5.34 31.12 6.54
CA GLY A 193 -6.24 31.69 7.54
C GLY A 193 -7.11 30.69 8.32
N LEU A 194 -6.95 29.38 8.08
CA LEU A 194 -7.78 28.36 8.74
C LEU A 194 -7.10 27.79 9.98
N ASP A 195 -7.90 27.49 11.00
CA ASP A 195 -7.45 26.79 12.21
C ASP A 195 -6.85 25.42 11.90
N ALA A 196 -5.93 24.93 12.75
CA ALA A 196 -5.15 23.71 12.54
C ALA A 196 -6.03 22.47 12.22
N TRP A 197 -7.19 22.33 12.85
CA TRP A 197 -8.14 21.26 12.60
C TRP A 197 -8.84 21.38 11.23
N ALA A 198 -9.11 22.61 10.78
CA ALA A 198 -9.72 22.88 9.48
C ALA A 198 -8.74 22.66 8.33
N ARG A 199 -7.43 22.91 8.54
CA ARG A 199 -6.37 22.55 7.58
C ARG A 199 -6.25 21.06 7.40
N ALA A 200 -6.32 20.28 8.48
CA ALA A 200 -6.29 18.83 8.42
C ALA A 200 -7.47 18.24 7.59
N LEU A 201 -8.63 18.91 7.59
CA LEU A 201 -9.83 18.48 6.85
C LEU A 201 -9.77 18.81 5.36
N VAL A 202 -9.00 19.81 4.94
CA VAL A 202 -8.89 20.27 3.54
C VAL A 202 -7.75 19.54 2.81
N VAL A 203 -6.76 18.98 3.54
CA VAL A 203 -5.59 18.30 2.98
C VAL A 203 -5.80 16.78 2.84
N VAL A 204 -6.91 16.24 3.38
CA VAL A 204 -7.36 14.85 3.18
C VAL A 204 -8.30 14.77 1.99
#